data_bc0600d166675f68c565fa90a5c31515
#
_entry.id   bc0600d166675f68c565fa90a5c31515
#
_cell.length_a   1.000
_cell.length_b   1.000
_cell.length_c   1.000
_cell.angle_alpha   90.00
_cell.angle_beta   90.00
_cell.angle_gamma   90.00
#
_symmetry.space_group_name_H-M   'P 1'
#
loop_
_entity.id
_entity.type
_entity.pdbx_description
1 polymer ?
#
loop_
_entity_poly.entity_id
_entity_poly.type
_entity_poly.pdbx_seq_one_letter_code
_entity_poly.pdbx_strand_id
1 'polypeptide(L)'
;MHVKGFTMIELLIVVSLSALLTAVVAPNLWGQFIRYTERNHIEGYLSDIKKAILKNRKSGHFFIFSSEQEQTKVISEKHKIEIISGNPVIFRPDRACSGGEILLKTESNNTWRLSFTNLDCQLTLSYEKSK
;
A
#
# COMPACT_ATOMS: atom_id res chain seq x y z
N MET A 1 -17.23 15.08 -53.95
CA MET A 1 -16.50 14.80 -52.68
C MET A 1 -15.30 13.92 -53.01
N HIS A 2 -14.08 14.45 -52.83
CA HIS A 2 -12.89 13.63 -52.95
C HIS A 2 -12.60 12.99 -51.60
N VAL A 3 -12.92 11.71 -51.48
CA VAL A 3 -12.50 10.92 -50.34
C VAL A 3 -11.00 10.64 -50.52
N LYS A 4 -10.15 11.38 -49.84
CA LYS A 4 -8.72 11.09 -49.80
C LYS A 4 -8.52 9.85 -48.95
N GLY A 5 -8.15 8.74 -49.57
CA GLY A 5 -7.74 7.54 -48.88
C GLY A 5 -6.38 7.73 -48.18
N PHE A 6 -6.19 7.09 -47.03
CA PHE A 6 -4.90 7.02 -46.35
C PHE A 6 -3.85 6.35 -47.22
N THR A 7 -2.66 6.96 -47.30
CA THR A 7 -1.54 6.35 -48.00
C THR A 7 -0.88 5.28 -47.13
N MET A 8 -0.33 4.23 -47.77
CA MET A 8 0.41 3.17 -47.03
C MET A 8 1.56 3.72 -46.19
N ILE A 9 2.22 4.77 -46.67
CA ILE A 9 3.33 5.39 -45.91
C ILE A 9 2.83 6.14 -44.68
N GLU A 10 1.68 6.77 -44.76
CA GLU A 10 1.07 7.48 -43.65
C GLU A 10 0.68 6.52 -42.51
N LEU A 11 0.15 5.35 -42.86
CA LEU A 11 -0.14 4.27 -41.92
C LEU A 11 1.15 3.74 -41.26
N LEU A 12 2.21 3.53 -42.03
CA LEU A 12 3.51 3.07 -41.53
C LEU A 12 4.10 4.06 -40.51
N ILE A 13 4.02 5.37 -40.80
CA ILE A 13 4.52 6.41 -39.88
C ILE A 13 3.72 6.38 -38.58
N VAL A 14 2.41 6.31 -38.62
CA VAL A 14 1.53 6.27 -37.45
C VAL A 14 1.83 5.06 -36.56
N VAL A 15 1.94 3.87 -37.18
CA VAL A 15 2.26 2.64 -36.42
C VAL A 15 3.66 2.72 -35.80
N SER A 16 4.65 3.23 -36.54
CA SER A 16 6.02 3.40 -36.01
C SER A 16 6.07 4.36 -34.83
N LEU A 17 5.39 5.50 -34.91
CA LEU A 17 5.31 6.47 -33.81
C LEU A 17 4.58 5.88 -32.60
N SER A 18 3.48 5.16 -32.83
CA SER A 18 2.73 4.50 -31.76
C SER A 18 3.57 3.44 -31.04
N ALA A 19 4.34 2.66 -31.78
CA ALA A 19 5.26 1.66 -31.22
C ALA A 19 6.34 2.31 -30.34
N LEU A 20 6.94 3.41 -30.80
CA LEU A 20 7.95 4.15 -30.03
C LEU A 20 7.36 4.72 -28.72
N LEU A 21 6.18 5.34 -28.79
CA LEU A 21 5.49 5.85 -27.60
C LEU A 21 5.19 4.74 -26.60
N THR A 22 4.70 3.60 -27.06
CA THR A 22 4.39 2.45 -26.20
C THR A 22 5.65 1.91 -25.51
N ALA A 23 6.77 1.84 -26.20
CA ALA A 23 8.03 1.32 -25.66
C ALA A 23 8.58 2.17 -24.50
N VAL A 24 8.33 3.49 -24.50
CA VAL A 24 8.79 4.41 -23.45
C VAL A 24 7.81 4.47 -22.28
N VAL A 25 6.51 4.46 -22.55
CA VAL A 25 5.46 4.69 -21.54
C VAL A 25 5.16 3.42 -20.73
N ALA A 26 5.15 2.26 -21.37
CA ALA A 26 4.76 1.01 -20.73
C ALA A 26 5.59 0.65 -19.47
N PRO A 27 6.95 0.72 -19.47
CA PRO A 27 7.74 0.35 -18.29
C PRO A 27 7.49 1.29 -17.09
N ASN A 28 7.26 2.56 -17.35
CA ASN A 28 6.99 3.53 -16.27
C ASN A 28 5.61 3.32 -15.63
N LEU A 29 4.61 3.01 -16.42
CA LEU A 29 3.26 2.72 -15.94
C LEU A 29 3.20 1.42 -15.12
N TRP A 30 3.99 0.41 -15.50
CA TRP A 30 4.00 -0.88 -14.81
C TRP A 30 4.42 -0.75 -13.34
N GLY A 31 5.48 0.01 -13.07
CA GLY A 31 5.94 0.28 -11.70
C GLY A 31 4.91 1.03 -10.85
N GLN A 32 4.19 1.97 -11.44
CA GLN A 32 3.11 2.69 -10.76
C GLN A 32 1.91 1.79 -10.47
N PHE A 33 1.56 0.92 -11.41
CA PHE A 33 0.47 -0.05 -11.26
C PHE A 33 0.73 -1.02 -10.10
N ILE A 34 1.95 -1.57 -10.00
CA ILE A 34 2.34 -2.46 -8.91
C ILE A 34 2.19 -1.74 -7.55
N ARG A 35 2.71 -0.51 -7.43
CA ARG A 35 2.59 0.27 -6.18
C ARG A 35 1.13 0.57 -5.81
N TYR A 36 0.30 0.87 -6.79
CA TYR A 36 -1.12 1.10 -6.57
C TYR A 36 -1.83 -0.16 -6.04
N THR A 37 -1.55 -1.30 -6.65
CA THR A 37 -2.12 -2.60 -6.24
C THR A 37 -1.67 -2.98 -4.83
N GLU A 38 -0.38 -2.81 -4.51
CA GLU A 38 0.15 -3.05 -3.17
C GLU A 38 -0.45 -2.12 -2.13
N ARG A 39 -0.59 -0.84 -2.45
CA ARG A 39 -1.23 0.11 -1.56
C ARG A 39 -2.66 -0.30 -1.21
N ASN A 40 -3.45 -0.69 -2.19
CA ASN A 40 -4.80 -1.20 -1.96
C ASN A 40 -4.81 -2.44 -1.06
N HIS A 41 -3.84 -3.33 -1.24
CA HIS A 41 -3.68 -4.51 -0.41
C HIS A 41 -3.34 -4.15 1.05
N ILE A 42 -2.43 -3.21 1.26
CA ILE A 42 -2.09 -2.71 2.60
C ILE A 42 -3.29 -1.98 3.22
N GLU A 43 -4.06 -1.22 2.47
CA GLU A 43 -5.28 -0.57 2.96
C GLU A 43 -6.32 -1.61 3.44
N GLY A 44 -6.44 -2.75 2.75
CA GLY A 44 -7.25 -3.89 3.20
C GLY A 44 -6.76 -4.48 4.52
N TYR A 45 -5.45 -4.68 4.65
CA TYR A 45 -4.81 -5.09 5.90
C TYR A 45 -5.09 -4.11 7.05
N LEU A 46 -4.91 -2.82 6.80
CA LEU A 46 -5.17 -1.77 7.79
C LEU A 46 -6.65 -1.68 8.18
N SER A 47 -7.56 -1.98 7.25
CA SER A 47 -8.98 -2.07 7.54
C SER A 47 -9.28 -3.16 8.59
N ASP A 48 -8.66 -4.32 8.45
CA ASP A 48 -8.83 -5.43 9.41
C ASP A 48 -8.16 -5.09 10.76
N ILE A 49 -7.01 -4.44 10.77
CA ILE A 49 -6.38 -3.90 12.00
C ILE A 49 -7.30 -2.89 12.68
N LYS A 50 -7.89 -1.95 11.93
CA LYS A 50 -8.85 -0.99 12.48
C LYS A 50 -10.07 -1.67 13.12
N LYS A 51 -10.60 -2.71 12.49
CA LYS A 51 -11.70 -3.51 13.07
C LYS A 51 -11.30 -4.17 14.40
N ALA A 52 -10.09 -4.73 14.47
CA ALA A 52 -9.56 -5.31 15.70
C ALA A 52 -9.39 -4.25 16.81
N ILE A 53 -8.86 -3.08 16.48
CA ILE A 53 -8.76 -1.95 17.40
C ILE A 53 -10.14 -1.55 17.93
N LEU A 54 -11.13 -1.39 17.07
CA LEU A 54 -12.49 -1.01 17.46
C LEU A 54 -13.15 -2.07 18.34
N LYS A 55 -12.93 -3.35 18.04
CA LYS A 55 -13.44 -4.47 18.85
C LYS A 55 -12.85 -4.42 20.27
N ASN A 56 -11.54 -4.24 20.40
CA ASN A 56 -10.87 -4.15 21.70
C ASN A 56 -11.33 -2.90 22.47
N ARG A 57 -11.47 -1.76 21.81
CA ARG A 57 -11.99 -0.53 22.44
C ARG A 57 -13.40 -0.69 23.01
N LYS A 58 -14.31 -1.34 22.27
CA LYS A 58 -15.66 -1.62 22.75
C LYS A 58 -15.67 -2.52 23.99
N SER A 59 -14.70 -3.40 24.12
CA SER A 59 -14.52 -4.29 25.26
C SER A 59 -13.69 -3.65 26.39
N GLY A 60 -13.26 -2.39 26.24
CA GLY A 60 -12.42 -1.69 27.22
C GLY A 60 -10.97 -2.17 27.30
N HIS A 61 -10.49 -2.89 26.28
CA HIS A 61 -9.14 -3.43 26.22
C HIS A 61 -8.22 -2.60 25.33
N PHE A 62 -6.92 -2.65 25.65
CA PHE A 62 -5.88 -2.13 24.75
C PHE A 62 -5.71 -3.03 23.53
N PHE A 63 -5.34 -2.44 22.40
CA PHE A 63 -4.84 -3.15 21.26
C PHE A 63 -3.38 -2.78 21.03
N ILE A 64 -2.50 -3.75 20.92
CA ILE A 64 -1.07 -3.55 20.67
C ILE A 64 -0.78 -3.96 19.24
N PHE A 65 -0.39 -3.01 18.42
CA PHE A 65 0.04 -3.27 17.05
C PHE A 65 1.53 -3.56 17.03
N SER A 66 1.89 -4.83 17.02
CA SER A 66 3.29 -5.29 16.98
C SER A 66 3.39 -6.67 16.35
N SER A 67 4.59 -7.06 15.95
CA SER A 67 4.86 -8.39 15.40
C SER A 67 4.66 -9.53 16.41
N GLU A 68 4.67 -9.25 17.69
CA GLU A 68 4.55 -10.26 18.75
C GLU A 68 3.10 -10.54 19.17
N GLN A 69 2.20 -9.60 18.88
CA GLN A 69 0.79 -9.70 19.28
C GLN A 69 0.04 -10.73 18.42
N GLU A 70 -0.62 -11.69 19.07
CA GLU A 70 -1.34 -12.79 18.40
C GLU A 70 -2.40 -12.30 17.41
N GLN A 71 -3.22 -11.33 17.81
CA GLN A 71 -4.24 -10.77 16.91
C GLN A 71 -3.63 -10.12 15.66
N THR A 72 -2.49 -9.46 15.81
CA THR A 72 -1.75 -8.86 14.70
C THR A 72 -1.15 -9.93 13.79
N LYS A 73 -0.59 -10.99 14.35
CA LYS A 73 -0.04 -12.13 13.59
C LYS A 73 -1.09 -12.77 12.69
N VAL A 74 -2.25 -13.10 13.24
CA VAL A 74 -3.35 -13.71 12.47
C VAL A 74 -3.76 -12.84 11.28
N ILE A 75 -3.87 -11.52 11.47
CA ILE A 75 -4.22 -10.60 10.39
C ILE A 75 -3.08 -10.47 9.37
N SER A 76 -1.83 -10.44 9.85
CA SER A 76 -0.63 -10.38 9.00
C SER A 76 -0.50 -11.62 8.11
N GLU A 77 -0.71 -12.80 8.66
CA GLU A 77 -0.70 -14.05 7.89
C GLU A 77 -1.82 -14.10 6.84
N LYS A 78 -3.03 -13.67 7.20
CA LYS A 78 -4.17 -13.59 6.27
C LYS A 78 -3.85 -12.73 5.04
N HIS A 79 -3.16 -11.61 5.24
CA HIS A 79 -2.81 -10.68 4.18
C HIS A 79 -1.39 -10.89 3.62
N LYS A 80 -0.64 -11.87 4.11
CA LYS A 80 0.75 -12.14 3.71
C LYS A 80 1.64 -10.89 3.81
N ILE A 81 1.45 -10.14 4.87
CA ILE A 81 2.23 -8.94 5.20
C ILE A 81 3.06 -9.24 6.45
N GLU A 82 4.34 -8.97 6.39
CA GLU A 82 5.28 -9.16 7.48
C GLU A 82 5.63 -7.81 8.14
N ILE A 83 5.61 -7.77 9.47
CA ILE A 83 6.14 -6.63 10.24
C ILE A 83 7.63 -6.88 10.43
N ILE A 84 8.47 -6.08 9.76
CA ILE A 84 9.93 -6.26 9.79
C ILE A 84 10.53 -5.62 11.04
N SER A 85 10.10 -4.41 11.35
CA SER A 85 10.62 -3.62 12.47
C SER A 85 9.64 -2.54 12.87
N GLY A 86 9.86 -1.94 14.01
CA GLY A 86 9.09 -0.83 14.54
C GLY A 86 8.85 -0.96 16.03
N ASN A 87 8.45 0.13 16.64
CA ASN A 87 8.02 0.15 18.02
C ASN A 87 6.55 -0.25 18.12
N PRO A 88 6.16 -1.04 19.14
CA PRO A 88 4.76 -1.36 19.35
C PRO A 88 3.91 -0.10 19.48
N VAL A 89 2.83 -0.01 18.72
CA VAL A 89 1.86 1.09 18.82
C VAL A 89 0.68 0.62 19.65
N ILE A 90 0.46 1.28 20.78
CA ILE A 90 -0.59 0.93 21.73
C ILE A 90 -1.80 1.82 21.49
N PHE A 91 -2.93 1.19 21.17
CA PHE A 91 -4.22 1.85 21.00
C PHE A 91 -5.05 1.68 22.27
N ARG A 92 -5.41 2.80 22.88
CA ARG A 92 -6.15 2.84 24.13
C ARG A 92 -7.66 2.87 23.90
N PRO A 93 -8.47 2.41 24.89
CA PRO A 93 -9.93 2.49 24.81
C PRO A 93 -10.47 3.92 24.68
N ASP A 94 -9.77 4.92 25.24
CA ASP A 94 -10.11 6.36 25.20
C ASP A 94 -9.80 7.04 23.84
N ARG A 95 -9.50 6.27 22.81
CA ARG A 95 -9.13 6.68 21.45
C ARG A 95 -7.72 7.25 21.28
N ALA A 96 -6.95 7.40 22.32
CA ALA A 96 -5.55 7.80 22.23
C ALA A 96 -4.66 6.62 21.78
N CYS A 97 -3.49 6.92 21.26
CA CYS A 97 -2.44 5.94 21.02
C CYS A 97 -1.06 6.49 21.33
N SER A 98 -0.09 5.59 21.45
CA SER A 98 1.29 5.96 21.78
C SER A 98 2.03 6.64 20.63
N GLY A 99 1.48 6.58 19.41
CA GLY A 99 2.26 6.92 18.23
C GLY A 99 3.38 5.92 17.92
N GLY A 100 4.07 6.11 16.83
CA GLY A 100 5.20 5.27 16.44
C GLY A 100 5.24 4.96 14.95
N GLU A 101 6.27 4.22 14.57
CA GLU A 101 6.47 3.80 13.18
C GLU A 101 6.63 2.28 13.12
N ILE A 102 6.02 1.70 12.10
CA ILE A 102 6.09 0.26 11.82
C ILE A 102 6.45 0.09 10.35
N LEU A 103 7.42 -0.78 10.08
CA LEU A 103 7.82 -1.16 8.74
C LEU A 103 7.15 -2.48 8.37
N LEU A 104 6.44 -2.46 7.26
CA LEU A 104 5.76 -3.61 6.68
C LEU A 104 6.51 -4.06 5.43
N LYS A 105 6.56 -5.37 5.23
CA LYS A 105 7.06 -5.99 4.02
C LYS A 105 5.92 -6.75 3.34
N THR A 106 5.76 -6.50 2.04
CA THR A 106 4.76 -7.18 1.22
C THR A 106 5.33 -8.44 0.57
N GLU A 107 4.48 -9.29 0.03
CA GLU A 107 4.84 -10.49 -0.73
C GLU A 107 5.77 -10.17 -1.92
N SER A 108 5.63 -9.00 -2.53
CA SER A 108 6.51 -8.49 -3.60
C SER A 108 7.89 -8.00 -3.10
N ASN A 109 8.21 -8.22 -1.83
CA ASN A 109 9.46 -7.80 -1.19
C ASN A 109 9.66 -6.27 -1.08
N ASN A 110 8.60 -5.51 -1.27
CA ASN A 110 8.60 -4.06 -1.09
C ASN A 110 8.34 -3.68 0.37
N THR A 111 8.97 -2.60 0.80
CA THR A 111 8.84 -2.10 2.18
C THR A 111 7.95 -0.86 2.21
N TRP A 112 7.05 -0.83 3.17
CA TRP A 112 6.16 0.28 3.43
C TRP A 112 6.26 0.72 4.87
N ARG A 113 6.25 2.03 5.09
CA ARG A 113 6.30 2.63 6.41
C ARG A 113 4.92 3.11 6.82
N LEU A 114 4.46 2.65 7.98
CA LEU A 114 3.30 3.15 8.69
C LEU A 114 3.77 4.07 9.80
N SER A 115 3.35 5.31 9.77
CA SER A 115 3.61 6.29 10.83
C SER A 115 2.29 6.67 11.50
N PHE A 116 2.24 6.53 12.82
CA PHE A 116 1.11 6.93 13.65
C PHE A 116 1.49 8.15 14.46
N THR A 117 0.71 9.22 14.36
CA THR A 117 0.90 10.39 15.22
C THR A 117 0.46 10.09 16.63
N ASN A 118 1.22 10.64 17.60
CA ASN A 118 0.87 10.52 19.02
C ASN A 118 -0.46 11.24 19.29
N LEU A 119 -1.27 10.70 20.18
CA LEU A 119 -2.60 11.15 20.59
C LEU A 119 -3.69 11.04 19.52
N ASP A 120 -3.54 11.66 18.36
CA ASP A 120 -4.57 11.68 17.30
C ASP A 120 -4.66 10.37 16.52
N CYS A 121 -3.64 9.53 16.60
CA CYS A 121 -3.57 8.24 15.88
C CYS A 121 -3.77 8.37 14.37
N GLN A 122 -3.40 9.49 13.78
CA GLN A 122 -3.44 9.66 12.34
C GLN A 122 -2.40 8.76 11.70
N LEU A 123 -2.85 8.02 10.71
CA LEU A 123 -2.01 7.10 9.97
C LEU A 123 -1.51 7.75 8.68
N THR A 124 -0.21 7.71 8.48
CA THR A 124 0.44 8.04 7.22
C THR A 124 1.12 6.80 6.66
N LEU A 125 0.81 6.48 5.41
CA LEU A 125 1.40 5.36 4.67
C LEU A 125 2.38 5.91 3.64
N SER A 126 3.63 5.48 3.70
CA SER A 126 4.66 5.86 2.74
C SER A 126 5.40 4.63 2.20
N TYR A 127 5.70 4.66 0.90
CA TYR A 127 6.53 3.65 0.27
C TYR A 127 7.99 3.91 0.60
N GLU A 128 8.68 2.91 1.12
CA GLU A 128 10.12 2.98 1.38
C GLU A 128 10.87 2.29 0.24
N LYS A 129 11.62 3.08 -0.51
CA LYS A 129 12.44 2.53 -1.59
C LYS A 129 13.57 1.74 -0.96
N SER A 130 13.59 0.44 -1.17
CA SER A 130 14.73 -0.41 -0.81
C SER A 130 16.00 0.18 -1.47
N LYS A 131 17.00 0.48 -0.64
CA LYS A 131 18.33 0.83 -1.14
C LYS A 131 19.04 -0.40 -1.67
#